data_29f88ff78dcf12294dae8cc069735ae1
#
_entry.id   29f88ff78dcf12294dae8cc069735ae1
#
_cell.length_a   1.000
_cell.length_b   1.000
_cell.length_c   1.000
_cell.angle_alpha   90.00
_cell.angle_beta   90.00
_cell.angle_gamma   90.00
#
_symmetry.space_group_name_H-M   'P 1'
#
loop_
_entity.id
_entity.type
_entity.pdbx_description
1 polymer ?
#
loop_
_entity_poly.entity_id
_entity_poly.type
_entity_poly.pdbx_seq_one_letter_code
_entity_poly.pdbx_strand_id
1 'polypeptide(L)'
;MTRYLGHKPFNWPAAVLVFGWMALGLIVGLGVNVAELSPFHASLPTGVLMWRPEMSLVGLVLFMSPIVLGGLACWLVPFSGYSRPISLVLVGSGILAFAVGVAWEAGAGVAVYPDRIVYRSSGIGAPLRAERFADIQRVETACSSYWRRRSSSPQVNPIYKVVFASGYSMDVWTGSGTLRRHRAPTALDTVQLIDRQARAARAVRAPARKPDGTLIGSSGCPDLLAERLSVERSELEALFEVHQSELRPNEYVVGPVKM
;
A
#
# COMPACT_ATOMS: atom_id res chain seq x y z
N MET A 1 34.78 44.25 -17.96
CA MET A 1 33.32 44.48 -17.80
C MET A 1 32.70 43.29 -17.09
N THR A 2 32.71 43.28 -15.78
CA THR A 2 32.13 42.27 -14.90
C THR A 2 30.69 42.68 -14.64
N ARG A 3 29.72 42.04 -15.33
CA ARG A 3 28.30 42.21 -15.00
C ARG A 3 28.03 41.57 -13.65
N TYR A 4 27.84 42.37 -12.63
CA TYR A 4 27.24 41.98 -11.36
C TYR A 4 25.88 41.36 -11.64
N LEU A 5 25.76 40.05 -11.50
CA LEU A 5 24.48 39.35 -11.38
C LEU A 5 23.86 39.79 -10.05
N GLY A 6 23.05 40.87 -10.09
CA GLY A 6 22.33 41.34 -8.93
C GLY A 6 21.42 40.20 -8.43
N HIS A 7 21.74 39.63 -7.28
CA HIS A 7 20.87 38.73 -6.57
C HIS A 7 19.52 39.44 -6.31
N LYS A 8 18.49 39.10 -7.08
CA LYS A 8 17.13 39.52 -6.73
C LYS A 8 16.78 38.91 -5.38
N PRO A 9 16.19 39.70 -4.46
CA PRO A 9 15.84 39.18 -3.15
C PRO A 9 14.82 38.02 -3.33
N PHE A 10 15.08 36.94 -2.60
CA PHE A 10 14.19 35.78 -2.56
C PHE A 10 12.80 36.24 -2.13
N ASN A 11 11.78 35.87 -2.91
CA ASN A 11 10.41 36.29 -2.66
C ASN A 11 9.76 35.43 -1.56
N TRP A 12 10.10 35.75 -0.30
CA TRP A 12 9.58 35.08 0.89
C TRP A 12 8.06 34.89 0.92
N PRO A 13 7.22 35.89 0.56
CA PRO A 13 5.77 35.70 0.52
C PRO A 13 5.31 34.59 -0.43
N ALA A 14 5.90 34.50 -1.61
CA ALA A 14 5.57 33.45 -2.57
C ALA A 14 6.01 32.06 -2.07
N ALA A 15 7.20 31.99 -1.47
CA ALA A 15 7.69 30.75 -0.86
C ALA A 15 6.79 30.29 0.31
N VAL A 16 6.40 31.19 1.21
CA VAL A 16 5.50 30.88 2.33
C VAL A 16 4.14 30.39 1.83
N LEU A 17 3.57 31.00 0.80
CA LEU A 17 2.34 30.53 0.19
C LEU A 17 2.48 29.11 -0.39
N VAL A 18 3.53 28.83 -1.14
CA VAL A 18 3.77 27.52 -1.74
C VAL A 18 4.01 26.46 -0.65
N PHE A 19 4.88 26.73 0.31
CA PHE A 19 5.14 25.82 1.43
C PHE A 19 3.92 25.62 2.33
N GLY A 20 3.13 26.68 2.56
CA GLY A 20 1.87 26.60 3.30
C GLY A 20 0.84 25.70 2.58
N TRP A 21 0.71 25.81 1.26
CA TRP A 21 -0.13 24.93 0.46
C TRP A 21 0.38 23.49 0.42
N MET A 22 1.70 23.29 0.33
CA MET A 22 2.30 21.98 0.41
C MET A 22 2.01 21.31 1.76
N ALA A 23 2.18 22.04 2.87
CA ALA A 23 1.89 21.55 4.21
C ALA A 23 0.39 21.23 4.38
N LEU A 24 -0.49 22.11 3.91
CA LEU A 24 -1.95 21.89 3.94
C LEU A 24 -2.32 20.67 3.10
N GLY A 25 -1.77 20.53 1.88
CA GLY A 25 -1.99 19.37 1.01
C GLY A 25 -1.53 18.06 1.64
N LEU A 26 -0.37 18.06 2.29
CA LEU A 26 0.14 16.91 3.06
C LEU A 26 -0.78 16.59 4.25
N ILE A 27 -1.18 17.57 5.02
CA ILE A 27 -2.08 17.40 6.18
C ILE A 27 -3.44 16.85 5.75
N VAL A 28 -4.04 17.42 4.70
CA VAL A 28 -5.33 16.96 4.17
C VAL A 28 -5.18 15.56 3.56
N GLY A 29 -4.16 15.34 2.74
CA GLY A 29 -3.91 14.03 2.10
C GLY A 29 -3.64 12.92 3.13
N LEU A 30 -2.84 13.19 4.15
CA LEU A 30 -2.62 12.28 5.27
C LEU A 30 -3.89 12.14 6.13
N GLY A 31 -4.62 13.21 6.39
CA GLY A 31 -5.86 13.18 7.15
C GLY A 31 -6.95 12.33 6.51
N VAL A 32 -7.15 12.47 5.21
CA VAL A 32 -8.15 11.69 4.44
C VAL A 32 -7.79 10.20 4.38
N ASN A 33 -6.48 9.88 4.35
CA ASN A 33 -6.03 8.48 4.26
C ASN A 33 -5.76 7.81 5.62
N VAL A 34 -5.56 8.57 6.69
CA VAL A 34 -5.08 8.05 7.98
C VAL A 34 -6.17 8.05 9.05
N ALA A 35 -7.22 8.83 8.89
CA ALA A 35 -8.25 8.98 9.92
C ALA A 35 -9.48 8.12 9.64
N GLU A 36 -10.26 7.89 10.70
CA GLU A 36 -11.64 7.39 10.70
C GLU A 36 -12.58 8.20 9.79
N LEU A 37 -12.09 9.30 9.24
CA LEU A 37 -12.72 10.20 8.27
C LEU A 37 -12.63 9.70 6.82
N SER A 38 -11.99 8.54 6.55
CA SER A 38 -11.94 8.02 5.18
C SER A 38 -13.37 7.77 4.66
N PRO A 39 -13.76 8.36 3.52
CA PRO A 39 -15.06 8.10 2.91
C PRO A 39 -15.28 6.62 2.61
N PHE A 40 -14.19 5.86 2.41
CA PHE A 40 -14.26 4.41 2.29
C PHE A 40 -14.77 3.78 3.59
N HIS A 41 -14.17 4.11 4.73
CA HIS A 41 -14.60 3.57 6.03
C HIS A 41 -16.06 3.91 6.33
N ALA A 42 -16.48 5.16 6.06
CA ALA A 42 -17.87 5.58 6.26
C ALA A 42 -18.88 4.83 5.36
N SER A 43 -18.42 4.27 4.23
CA SER A 43 -19.26 3.49 3.31
C SER A 43 -19.34 2.00 3.64
N LEU A 44 -18.57 1.52 4.63
CA LEU A 44 -18.49 0.10 4.97
C LEU A 44 -19.67 -0.33 5.84
N PRO A 45 -20.26 -1.51 5.58
CA PRO A 45 -21.22 -2.15 6.49
C PRO A 45 -20.58 -2.45 7.85
N THR A 46 -21.40 -2.65 8.86
CA THR A 46 -20.96 -3.08 10.20
C THR A 46 -20.27 -4.45 10.17
N GLY A 47 -19.37 -4.73 11.12
CA GLY A 47 -18.70 -6.03 11.25
C GLY A 47 -17.35 -6.13 10.55
N VAL A 48 -16.75 -5.00 10.17
CA VAL A 48 -15.39 -4.96 9.63
C VAL A 48 -14.39 -5.44 10.68
N LEU A 49 -13.59 -6.44 10.34
CA LEU A 49 -12.49 -6.92 11.18
C LEU A 49 -11.26 -6.03 10.98
N MET A 50 -11.02 -5.63 9.75
CA MET A 50 -9.82 -4.94 9.36
C MET A 50 -10.09 -4.12 8.09
N TRP A 51 -9.55 -2.91 8.00
CA TRP A 51 -9.61 -2.11 6.78
C TRP A 51 -8.32 -1.32 6.56
N ARG A 52 -8.05 -1.00 5.32
CA ARG A 52 -6.96 -0.10 4.92
C ARG A 52 -7.38 0.76 3.73
N PRO A 53 -6.97 2.02 3.69
CA PRO A 53 -7.02 2.79 2.45
C PRO A 53 -6.00 2.23 1.45
N GLU A 54 -6.32 2.28 0.18
CA GLU A 54 -5.37 2.01 -0.91
C GLU A 54 -5.07 3.32 -1.63
N MET A 55 -3.83 3.48 -2.05
CA MET A 55 -3.41 4.62 -2.86
C MET A 55 -2.81 4.09 -4.16
N SER A 56 -3.35 4.54 -5.29
CA SER A 56 -2.82 4.20 -6.61
C SER A 56 -1.59 5.05 -6.94
N LEU A 57 -0.79 4.59 -7.91
CA LEU A 57 0.32 5.39 -8.44
C LEU A 57 -0.19 6.71 -9.03
N VAL A 58 -1.36 6.69 -9.69
CA VAL A 58 -2.00 7.89 -10.25
C VAL A 58 -2.35 8.87 -9.13
N GLY A 59 -2.99 8.40 -8.06
CA GLY A 59 -3.28 9.21 -6.89
C GLY A 59 -2.02 9.83 -6.29
N LEU A 60 -0.96 9.05 -6.12
CA LEU A 60 0.32 9.54 -5.60
C LEU A 60 0.89 10.67 -6.48
N VAL A 61 0.89 10.51 -7.80
CA VAL A 61 1.36 11.55 -8.75
C VAL A 61 0.51 12.80 -8.64
N LEU A 62 -0.81 12.67 -8.57
CA LEU A 62 -1.72 13.80 -8.41
C LEU A 62 -1.51 14.51 -7.06
N PHE A 63 -1.28 13.77 -5.96
CA PHE A 63 -0.94 14.35 -4.66
C PHE A 63 0.39 15.08 -4.63
N MET A 64 1.38 14.62 -5.41
CA MET A 64 2.70 15.26 -5.51
C MET A 64 2.71 16.46 -6.46
N SER A 65 1.70 16.62 -7.31
CA SER A 65 1.65 17.67 -8.34
C SER A 65 1.78 19.11 -7.78
N PRO A 66 1.19 19.51 -6.64
CA PRO A 66 1.38 20.85 -6.08
C PRO A 66 2.84 21.11 -5.70
N ILE A 67 3.56 20.09 -5.23
CA ILE A 67 4.98 20.20 -4.85
C ILE A 67 5.82 20.46 -6.09
N VAL A 68 5.63 19.66 -7.13
CA VAL A 68 6.40 19.74 -8.37
C VAL A 68 6.07 21.06 -9.12
N LEU A 69 4.79 21.34 -9.32
CA LEU A 69 4.37 22.52 -10.08
C LEU A 69 4.59 23.82 -9.31
N GLY A 70 4.39 23.79 -7.99
CA GLY A 70 4.69 24.93 -7.12
C GLY A 70 6.21 25.23 -7.06
N GLY A 71 7.03 24.19 -6.96
CA GLY A 71 8.50 24.32 -7.01
C GLY A 71 8.97 24.90 -8.35
N LEU A 72 8.40 24.41 -9.45
CA LEU A 72 8.69 24.94 -10.79
C LEU A 72 8.25 26.41 -10.92
N ALA A 73 7.07 26.77 -10.41
CA ALA A 73 6.60 28.16 -10.38
C ALA A 73 7.57 29.06 -9.61
N CYS A 74 8.03 28.62 -8.42
CA CYS A 74 9.02 29.37 -7.64
C CYS A 74 10.36 29.53 -8.37
N TRP A 75 10.77 28.53 -9.14
CA TRP A 75 12.02 28.59 -9.91
C TRP A 75 11.91 29.54 -11.11
N LEU A 76 10.76 29.59 -11.78
CA LEU A 76 10.55 30.43 -12.96
C LEU A 76 10.33 31.93 -12.66
N VAL A 77 9.79 32.26 -11.47
CA VAL A 77 9.48 33.65 -11.06
C VAL A 77 10.66 34.63 -11.19
N PRO A 78 11.92 34.26 -10.92
CA PRO A 78 13.04 35.19 -11.02
C PRO A 78 13.47 35.55 -12.44
N PHE A 79 13.05 34.80 -13.47
CA PHE A 79 13.74 34.81 -14.77
C PHE A 79 13.06 35.64 -15.87
N SER A 80 11.80 36.03 -15.75
CA SER A 80 11.14 36.82 -16.80
C SER A 80 9.99 37.71 -16.33
N GLY A 81 9.72 38.83 -17.04
CA GLY A 81 8.56 39.66 -16.76
C GLY A 81 7.20 38.98 -17.00
N TYR A 82 7.18 37.90 -17.78
CA TYR A 82 6.01 37.07 -18.05
C TYR A 82 5.82 35.96 -16.99
N SER A 83 6.62 35.90 -15.96
CA SER A 83 6.64 34.82 -14.98
C SER A 83 5.39 34.76 -14.10
N ARG A 84 4.74 35.88 -13.81
CA ARG A 84 3.55 35.92 -12.93
C ARG A 84 2.35 35.11 -13.48
N PRO A 85 1.87 35.31 -14.72
CA PRO A 85 0.77 34.52 -15.24
C PRO A 85 1.12 33.03 -15.35
N ILE A 86 2.34 32.70 -15.77
CA ILE A 86 2.80 31.31 -15.85
C ILE A 86 2.82 30.65 -14.47
N SER A 87 3.33 31.35 -13.45
CA SER A 87 3.35 30.84 -12.09
C SER A 87 1.96 30.64 -11.52
N LEU A 88 1.00 31.53 -11.79
CA LEU A 88 -0.40 31.36 -11.39
C LEU A 88 -1.05 30.16 -12.07
N VAL A 89 -0.78 29.93 -13.34
CA VAL A 89 -1.27 28.75 -14.07
C VAL A 89 -0.68 27.47 -13.49
N LEU A 90 0.62 27.43 -13.20
CA LEU A 90 1.27 26.26 -12.62
C LEU A 90 0.73 25.93 -11.20
N VAL A 91 0.59 26.94 -10.35
CA VAL A 91 0.02 26.75 -9.00
C VAL A 91 -1.45 26.33 -9.11
N GLY A 92 -2.24 26.97 -9.95
CA GLY A 92 -3.65 26.64 -10.16
C GLY A 92 -3.84 25.21 -10.68
N SER A 93 -3.03 24.80 -11.66
CA SER A 93 -3.06 23.41 -12.16
C SER A 93 -2.60 22.39 -11.11
N GLY A 94 -1.65 22.72 -10.26
CA GLY A 94 -1.25 21.90 -9.14
C GLY A 94 -2.38 21.69 -8.12
N ILE A 95 -3.07 22.77 -7.77
CA ILE A 95 -4.24 22.70 -6.87
C ILE A 95 -5.36 21.86 -7.47
N LEU A 96 -5.65 22.05 -8.75
CA LEU A 96 -6.68 21.28 -9.46
C LEU A 96 -6.31 19.79 -9.50
N ALA A 97 -5.07 19.47 -9.85
CA ALA A 97 -4.59 18.09 -9.88
C ALA A 97 -4.66 17.44 -8.50
N PHE A 98 -4.32 18.17 -7.43
CA PHE A 98 -4.47 17.70 -6.07
C PHE A 98 -5.93 17.41 -5.71
N ALA A 99 -6.84 18.33 -6.01
CA ALA A 99 -8.28 18.14 -5.76
C ALA A 99 -8.84 16.91 -6.52
N VAL A 100 -8.42 16.73 -7.76
CA VAL A 100 -8.74 15.53 -8.55
C VAL A 100 -8.15 14.28 -7.90
N GLY A 101 -6.90 14.33 -7.42
CA GLY A 101 -6.25 13.25 -6.72
C GLY A 101 -6.99 12.84 -5.44
N VAL A 102 -7.43 13.82 -4.64
CA VAL A 102 -8.27 13.58 -3.46
C VAL A 102 -9.58 12.89 -3.86
N ALA A 103 -10.28 13.40 -4.87
CA ALA A 103 -11.53 12.80 -5.34
C ALA A 103 -11.32 11.38 -5.93
N TRP A 104 -10.15 11.15 -6.56
CA TRP A 104 -9.78 9.86 -7.14
C TRP A 104 -9.54 8.78 -6.08
N GLU A 105 -8.91 9.14 -4.96
CA GLU A 105 -8.52 8.21 -3.88
C GLU A 105 -9.52 8.16 -2.72
N ALA A 106 -10.43 9.12 -2.62
CA ALA A 106 -11.29 9.32 -1.46
C ALA A 106 -12.19 8.14 -1.09
N GLY A 107 -12.35 7.17 -1.95
CA GLY A 107 -13.15 5.98 -1.68
C GLY A 107 -12.38 4.68 -1.85
N ALA A 108 -11.09 4.72 -2.18
CA ALA A 108 -10.30 3.54 -2.43
C ALA A 108 -9.87 2.85 -1.13
N GLY A 109 -9.96 1.55 -1.11
CA GLY A 109 -9.56 0.78 0.06
C GLY A 109 -10.03 -0.66 0.04
N VAL A 110 -9.56 -1.41 1.03
CA VAL A 110 -9.92 -2.81 1.26
C VAL A 110 -10.36 -2.99 2.70
N ALA A 111 -11.43 -3.73 2.90
CA ALA A 111 -11.94 -4.12 4.20
C ALA A 111 -12.13 -5.64 4.26
N VAL A 112 -11.72 -6.25 5.37
CA VAL A 112 -11.84 -7.68 5.62
C VAL A 112 -12.98 -7.91 6.60
N TYR A 113 -13.88 -8.79 6.23
CA TYR A 113 -14.98 -9.32 7.03
C TYR A 113 -14.71 -10.79 7.40
N PRO A 114 -15.49 -11.39 8.29
CA PRO A 114 -15.31 -12.82 8.63
C PRO A 114 -15.47 -13.77 7.45
N ASP A 115 -16.24 -13.40 6.42
CA ASP A 115 -16.66 -14.25 5.31
C ASP A 115 -16.22 -13.75 3.92
N ARG A 116 -15.76 -12.50 3.83
CA ARG A 116 -15.47 -11.84 2.55
C ARG A 116 -14.46 -10.70 2.68
N ILE A 117 -13.95 -10.29 1.55
CA ILE A 117 -13.22 -9.02 1.38
C ILE A 117 -14.10 -8.07 0.59
N VAL A 118 -14.18 -6.83 1.04
CA VAL A 118 -14.87 -5.75 0.34
C VAL A 118 -13.82 -4.72 -0.07
N TYR A 119 -13.82 -4.33 -1.32
CA TYR A 119 -12.85 -3.38 -1.83
C TYR A 119 -13.44 -2.40 -2.83
N ARG A 120 -12.80 -1.26 -2.94
CA ARG A 120 -13.04 -0.25 -3.96
C ARG A 120 -11.71 0.18 -4.54
N SER A 121 -11.54 0.04 -5.83
CA SER A 121 -10.35 0.54 -6.53
C SER A 121 -10.37 2.08 -6.58
N SER A 122 -9.19 2.68 -6.74
CA SER A 122 -9.07 4.10 -7.02
C SER A 122 -9.83 4.48 -8.29
N GLY A 123 -10.48 5.64 -8.24
CA GLY A 123 -11.27 6.14 -9.36
C GLY A 123 -12.54 6.85 -8.90
N ILE A 124 -12.91 7.93 -9.59
CA ILE A 124 -14.14 8.67 -9.29
C ILE A 124 -15.34 7.77 -9.62
N GLY A 125 -16.17 7.50 -8.61
CA GLY A 125 -17.36 6.66 -8.79
C GLY A 125 -17.08 5.16 -8.94
N ALA A 126 -15.87 4.68 -8.63
CA ALA A 126 -15.56 3.25 -8.64
C ALA A 126 -16.53 2.46 -7.76
N PRO A 127 -17.09 1.34 -8.24
CA PRO A 127 -18.06 0.56 -7.48
C PRO A 127 -17.40 -0.18 -6.31
N LEU A 128 -18.14 -0.31 -5.22
CA LEU A 128 -17.77 -1.22 -4.13
C LEU A 128 -17.98 -2.66 -4.61
N ARG A 129 -16.95 -3.49 -4.48
CA ARG A 129 -16.97 -4.90 -4.86
C ARG A 129 -16.74 -5.79 -3.64
N ALA A 130 -17.21 -7.00 -3.69
CA ALA A 130 -17.03 -7.98 -2.63
C ALA A 130 -16.63 -9.34 -3.22
N GLU A 131 -15.62 -9.96 -2.60
CA GLU A 131 -15.17 -11.32 -2.93
C GLU A 131 -15.36 -12.20 -1.71
N ARG A 132 -16.03 -13.33 -1.85
CA ARG A 132 -16.23 -14.28 -0.76
C ARG A 132 -15.00 -15.16 -0.60
N PHE A 133 -14.65 -15.52 0.62
CA PHE A 133 -13.52 -16.44 0.85
C PHE A 133 -13.76 -17.84 0.25
N ALA A 134 -15.00 -18.25 0.05
CA ALA A 134 -15.33 -19.47 -0.65
C ALA A 134 -14.88 -19.48 -2.13
N ASP A 135 -14.64 -18.29 -2.71
CA ASP A 135 -14.25 -18.13 -4.10
C ASP A 135 -12.71 -17.98 -4.25
N ILE A 136 -11.94 -18.21 -3.18
CA ILE A 136 -10.47 -18.24 -3.23
C ILE A 136 -10.05 -19.47 -4.04
N GLN A 137 -9.34 -19.23 -5.14
CA GLN A 137 -8.80 -20.29 -5.99
C GLN A 137 -7.35 -20.64 -5.63
N ARG A 138 -6.56 -19.63 -5.24
CA ARG A 138 -5.13 -19.80 -5.01
C ARG A 138 -4.65 -18.94 -3.85
N VAL A 139 -3.72 -19.50 -3.10
CA VAL A 139 -2.97 -18.79 -2.05
C VAL A 139 -1.49 -18.85 -2.41
N GLU A 140 -0.86 -17.71 -2.53
CA GLU A 140 0.58 -17.60 -2.79
C GLU A 140 1.28 -17.15 -1.50
N THR A 141 2.21 -17.98 -1.02
CA THR A 141 2.90 -17.71 0.25
C THR A 141 4.39 -17.61 0.07
N ALA A 142 5.04 -16.75 0.84
CA ALA A 142 6.47 -16.66 0.96
C ALA A 142 6.87 -15.99 2.27
N CYS A 143 8.09 -16.24 2.69
CA CYS A 143 8.71 -15.52 3.79
C CYS A 143 10.15 -15.17 3.41
N SER A 144 10.47 -13.89 3.35
CA SER A 144 11.81 -13.41 3.05
C SER A 144 12.36 -12.52 4.15
N SER A 145 13.66 -12.61 4.41
CA SER A 145 14.36 -11.71 5.33
C SER A 145 15.46 -10.96 4.57
N TYR A 146 15.69 -9.71 4.93
CA TYR A 146 16.73 -8.88 4.34
C TYR A 146 17.31 -7.89 5.37
N TRP A 147 18.58 -7.56 5.22
CA TRP A 147 19.23 -6.56 6.02
C TRP A 147 19.03 -5.18 5.41
N ARG A 148 18.47 -4.27 6.20
CA ARG A 148 18.40 -2.86 5.79
C ARG A 148 19.68 -2.16 6.23
N ARG A 149 20.29 -1.38 5.31
CA ARG A 149 21.50 -0.59 5.59
C ARG A 149 21.22 0.37 6.76
N ARG A 150 21.75 0.17 7.91
CA ARG A 150 21.52 0.87 9.19
C ARG A 150 20.50 0.22 10.14
N SER A 151 20.04 -0.98 9.89
CA SER A 151 19.22 -1.70 10.85
C SER A 151 20.09 -2.62 11.70
N SER A 152 19.83 -2.67 13.01
CA SER A 152 20.49 -3.58 13.94
C SER A 152 19.93 -5.01 13.86
N SER A 153 18.80 -5.21 13.17
CA SER A 153 18.15 -6.50 13.02
C SER A 153 17.65 -6.70 11.59
N PRO A 154 17.59 -7.96 11.11
CA PRO A 154 17.02 -8.26 9.80
C PRO A 154 15.53 -7.87 9.77
N GLN A 155 15.10 -7.35 8.63
CA GLN A 155 13.68 -7.11 8.37
C GLN A 155 13.07 -8.39 7.82
N VAL A 156 11.85 -8.69 8.26
CA VAL A 156 11.08 -9.84 7.80
C VAL A 156 9.95 -9.35 6.93
N ASN A 157 9.79 -9.97 5.78
CA ASN A 157 8.73 -9.65 4.82
C ASN A 157 7.96 -10.95 4.49
N PRO A 158 6.95 -11.29 5.29
CA PRO A 158 6.04 -12.39 4.96
C PRO A 158 5.06 -11.93 3.87
N ILE A 159 4.71 -12.84 2.98
CA ILE A 159 3.72 -12.67 1.91
C ILE A 159 2.66 -13.74 2.09
N TYR A 160 1.42 -13.31 2.16
CA TYR A 160 0.25 -14.17 2.13
C TYR A 160 -0.77 -13.56 1.19
N LYS A 161 -0.69 -13.94 -0.09
CA LYS A 161 -1.51 -13.38 -1.15
C LYS A 161 -2.62 -14.35 -1.53
N VAL A 162 -3.85 -13.88 -1.46
CA VAL A 162 -5.04 -14.61 -1.93
C VAL A 162 -5.41 -14.16 -3.33
N VAL A 163 -5.82 -15.12 -4.17
CA VAL A 163 -6.29 -14.88 -5.53
C VAL A 163 -7.68 -15.49 -5.67
N PHE A 164 -8.64 -14.68 -6.06
CA PHE A 164 -10.04 -15.05 -6.21
C PHE A 164 -10.36 -15.47 -7.65
N ALA A 165 -11.48 -16.15 -7.82
CA ALA A 165 -12.00 -16.58 -9.13
C ALA A 165 -12.23 -15.41 -10.11
N SER A 166 -12.53 -14.22 -9.59
CA SER A 166 -12.66 -12.98 -10.36
C SER A 166 -11.35 -12.47 -10.95
N GLY A 167 -10.19 -13.01 -10.53
CA GLY A 167 -8.87 -12.50 -10.81
C GLY A 167 -8.39 -11.40 -9.84
N TYR A 168 -9.25 -10.96 -8.91
CA TYR A 168 -8.81 -10.06 -7.84
C TYR A 168 -7.79 -10.77 -6.95
N SER A 169 -6.76 -10.05 -6.55
CA SER A 169 -5.76 -10.59 -5.64
C SER A 169 -5.34 -9.56 -4.60
N MET A 170 -5.07 -10.03 -3.39
CA MET A 170 -4.67 -9.19 -2.27
C MET A 170 -3.58 -9.88 -1.45
N ASP A 171 -2.51 -9.15 -1.13
CA ASP A 171 -1.57 -9.56 -0.09
C ASP A 171 -2.13 -9.13 1.28
N VAL A 172 -2.57 -10.13 2.03
CA VAL A 172 -3.19 -9.92 3.34
C VAL A 172 -2.14 -9.48 4.37
N TRP A 173 -0.92 -9.99 4.27
CA TRP A 173 0.11 -9.75 5.28
C TRP A 173 0.72 -8.36 5.17
N THR A 174 1.11 -7.95 3.99
CA THR A 174 1.70 -6.62 3.75
C THR A 174 0.70 -5.51 4.10
N GLY A 175 -0.59 -5.77 3.90
CA GLY A 175 -1.66 -4.85 4.26
C GLY A 175 -1.89 -4.70 5.76
N SER A 176 -1.52 -5.68 6.57
CA SER A 176 -1.81 -5.70 7.99
C SER A 176 -0.96 -4.74 8.84
N GLY A 177 0.23 -4.36 8.36
CA GLY A 177 1.12 -3.44 9.07
C GLY A 177 0.63 -2.00 9.17
N THR A 178 -0.30 -1.59 8.31
CA THR A 178 -0.88 -0.23 8.27
C THR A 178 -2.24 -0.13 8.95
N LEU A 179 -2.78 -1.26 9.42
CA LEU A 179 -4.09 -1.31 10.03
C LEU A 179 -4.04 -0.83 11.46
N ARG A 180 -4.61 0.34 11.71
CA ARG A 180 -4.78 0.87 13.05
C ARG A 180 -5.78 -0.01 13.82
N ARG A 181 -5.29 -0.55 14.93
CA ARG A 181 -6.08 -1.35 15.85
C ARG A 181 -7.07 -0.46 16.60
N HIS A 182 -8.35 -0.61 16.33
CA HIS A 182 -9.35 -0.45 17.35
C HIS A 182 -9.96 -1.82 17.64
N ARG A 183 -9.44 -2.50 18.67
CA ARG A 183 -9.93 -3.81 19.17
C ARG A 183 -10.02 -4.95 18.14
N ALA A 184 -9.34 -4.84 17.02
CA ALA A 184 -9.36 -5.85 15.97
C ALA A 184 -8.34 -6.97 16.28
N PRO A 185 -8.59 -8.18 15.75
CA PRO A 185 -7.62 -9.28 15.81
C PRO A 185 -6.26 -8.83 15.27
N THR A 186 -5.19 -9.49 15.69
CA THR A 186 -3.84 -9.21 15.18
C THR A 186 -3.79 -9.50 13.68
N ALA A 187 -2.74 -9.01 13.00
CA ALA A 187 -2.49 -9.35 11.61
C ALA A 187 -2.46 -10.87 11.38
N LEU A 188 -1.83 -11.59 12.31
CA LEU A 188 -1.75 -13.04 12.28
C LEU A 188 -3.14 -13.68 12.40
N ASP A 189 -3.97 -13.24 13.34
CA ASP A 189 -5.34 -13.76 13.49
C ASP A 189 -6.16 -13.61 12.21
N THR A 190 -5.99 -12.47 11.52
CA THR A 190 -6.68 -12.22 10.24
C THR A 190 -6.17 -13.15 9.15
N VAL A 191 -4.86 -13.33 9.03
CA VAL A 191 -4.27 -14.27 8.06
C VAL A 191 -4.71 -15.70 8.38
N GLN A 192 -4.71 -16.12 9.65
CA GLN A 192 -5.19 -17.44 10.07
C GLN A 192 -6.68 -17.66 9.79
N LEU A 193 -7.51 -16.61 9.98
CA LEU A 193 -8.93 -16.67 9.62
C LEU A 193 -9.09 -16.93 8.12
N ILE A 194 -8.41 -16.15 7.28
CA ILE A 194 -8.47 -16.28 5.83
C ILE A 194 -7.87 -17.63 5.39
N ASP A 195 -6.79 -18.10 6.03
CA ASP A 195 -6.19 -19.40 5.74
C ASP A 195 -7.17 -20.56 5.99
N ARG A 196 -7.89 -20.54 7.11
CA ARG A 196 -8.94 -21.54 7.38
C ARG A 196 -10.03 -21.55 6.31
N GLN A 197 -10.45 -20.36 5.85
CA GLN A 197 -11.44 -20.25 4.79
C GLN A 197 -10.89 -20.73 3.43
N ALA A 198 -9.64 -20.38 3.10
CA ALA A 198 -8.99 -20.84 1.87
C ALA A 198 -8.81 -22.37 1.85
N ARG A 199 -8.48 -22.98 3.00
CA ARG A 199 -8.43 -24.45 3.14
C ARG A 199 -9.82 -25.09 2.96
N ALA A 200 -10.84 -24.49 3.54
CA ALA A 200 -12.23 -24.96 3.36
C ALA A 200 -12.68 -24.85 1.89
N ALA A 201 -12.25 -23.80 1.18
CA ALA A 201 -12.48 -23.62 -0.25
C ALA A 201 -11.58 -24.53 -1.13
N ARG A 202 -10.65 -25.32 -0.55
CA ARG A 202 -9.66 -26.16 -1.27
C ARG A 202 -8.80 -25.36 -2.24
N ALA A 203 -8.47 -24.13 -1.87
CA ALA A 203 -7.59 -23.27 -2.68
C ALA A 203 -6.22 -23.90 -2.91
N VAL A 204 -5.70 -23.78 -4.11
CA VAL A 204 -4.35 -24.25 -4.45
C VAL A 204 -3.31 -23.41 -3.70
N ARG A 205 -2.37 -24.06 -3.05
CA ARG A 205 -1.29 -23.41 -2.29
C ARG A 205 0.01 -23.43 -3.08
N ALA A 206 0.50 -22.26 -3.44
CA ALA A 206 1.66 -22.09 -4.30
C ALA A 206 2.71 -21.18 -3.65
N PRO A 207 3.98 -21.33 -4.02
CA PRO A 207 5.01 -20.39 -3.60
C PRO A 207 4.84 -19.05 -4.33
N ALA A 208 5.02 -17.94 -3.60
CA ALA A 208 5.07 -16.64 -4.24
C ALA A 208 6.36 -16.48 -5.04
N ARG A 209 6.23 -15.92 -6.24
CA ARG A 209 7.31 -15.72 -7.19
C ARG A 209 7.49 -14.25 -7.53
N LYS A 210 8.72 -13.87 -7.88
CA LYS A 210 9.02 -12.59 -8.50
C LYS A 210 8.50 -12.56 -9.96
N PRO A 211 8.43 -11.37 -10.59
CA PRO A 211 8.04 -11.27 -11.99
C PRO A 211 8.92 -12.09 -12.97
N ASP A 212 10.19 -12.34 -12.61
CA ASP A 212 11.11 -13.18 -13.36
C ASP A 212 10.89 -14.69 -13.14
N GLY A 213 9.91 -15.06 -12.31
CA GLY A 213 9.56 -16.43 -11.98
C GLY A 213 10.40 -17.06 -10.86
N THR A 214 11.39 -16.35 -10.30
CA THR A 214 12.18 -16.85 -9.18
C THR A 214 11.38 -16.89 -7.89
N LEU A 215 11.65 -17.89 -7.04
CA LEU A 215 10.99 -18.00 -5.72
C LEU A 215 11.36 -16.83 -4.82
N ILE A 216 10.39 -16.39 -4.03
CA ILE A 216 10.61 -15.45 -2.94
C ILE A 216 10.75 -16.28 -1.66
N GLY A 217 11.90 -16.19 -0.98
CA GLY A 217 12.08 -16.88 0.29
C GLY A 217 13.49 -16.79 0.85
N SER A 218 13.60 -16.97 2.15
CA SER A 218 14.88 -17.13 2.85
C SER A 218 14.70 -18.09 4.04
N SER A 219 15.63 -19.00 4.22
CA SER A 219 15.56 -20.12 5.18
C SER A 219 15.33 -19.69 6.64
N GLY A 220 15.89 -18.58 7.08
CA GLY A 220 15.73 -18.07 8.45
C GLY A 220 14.50 -17.18 8.70
N CYS A 221 13.67 -16.97 7.69
CA CYS A 221 12.55 -16.02 7.81
C CYS A 221 11.44 -16.49 8.77
N PRO A 222 11.00 -17.76 8.80
CA PRO A 222 9.97 -18.19 9.74
C PRO A 222 10.40 -18.07 11.21
N ASP A 223 11.67 -18.35 11.54
CA ASP A 223 12.19 -18.21 12.88
C ASP A 223 12.17 -16.76 13.37
N LEU A 224 12.68 -15.85 12.53
CA LEU A 224 12.66 -14.42 12.79
C LEU A 224 11.23 -13.86 12.91
N LEU A 225 10.31 -14.39 12.12
CA LEU A 225 8.91 -14.00 12.17
C LEU A 225 8.23 -14.49 13.45
N ALA A 226 8.49 -15.74 13.86
CA ALA A 226 7.99 -16.35 15.09
C ALA A 226 8.46 -15.56 16.33
N GLU A 227 9.76 -15.24 16.38
CA GLU A 227 10.34 -14.40 17.43
C GLU A 227 9.66 -13.02 17.50
N ARG A 228 9.49 -12.37 16.33
CA ARG A 228 8.90 -11.01 16.25
C ARG A 228 7.43 -10.98 16.66
N LEU A 229 6.68 -12.02 16.36
CA LEU A 229 5.26 -12.14 16.71
C LEU A 229 5.03 -12.77 18.09
N SER A 230 6.08 -13.31 18.71
CA SER A 230 6.02 -14.06 19.98
C SER A 230 5.04 -15.24 19.90
N VAL A 231 5.12 -16.01 18.81
CA VAL A 231 4.32 -17.21 18.55
C VAL A 231 5.20 -18.41 18.27
N GLU A 232 4.64 -19.60 18.36
CA GLU A 232 5.38 -20.80 18.00
C GLU A 232 5.61 -20.90 16.50
N ARG A 233 6.78 -21.39 16.09
CA ARG A 233 7.13 -21.60 14.69
C ARG A 233 6.12 -22.51 13.98
N SER A 234 5.62 -23.54 14.65
CA SER A 234 4.63 -24.48 14.14
C SER A 234 3.34 -23.80 13.65
N GLU A 235 2.90 -22.75 14.34
CA GLU A 235 1.72 -21.98 13.94
C GLU A 235 1.93 -21.23 12.61
N LEU A 236 3.16 -20.78 12.35
CA LEU A 236 3.50 -20.07 11.12
C LEU A 236 3.79 -21.02 9.97
N GLU A 237 4.43 -22.17 10.22
CA GLU A 237 4.76 -23.15 9.19
C GLU A 237 3.52 -23.58 8.39
N ALA A 238 2.40 -23.77 9.07
CA ALA A 238 1.14 -24.11 8.42
C ALA A 238 0.67 -23.04 7.41
N LEU A 239 0.97 -21.76 7.66
CA LEU A 239 0.60 -20.66 6.74
C LEU A 239 1.45 -20.66 5.46
N PHE A 240 2.71 -21.14 5.55
CA PHE A 240 3.66 -21.21 4.43
C PHE A 240 3.69 -22.57 3.73
N GLU A 241 2.77 -23.48 4.06
CA GLU A 241 2.60 -24.75 3.36
C GLU A 241 2.36 -24.54 1.85
N VAL A 242 3.04 -25.33 1.02
CA VAL A 242 2.94 -25.27 -0.44
C VAL A 242 2.69 -26.68 -0.99
N HIS A 243 1.90 -26.78 -2.06
CA HIS A 243 1.64 -28.04 -2.74
C HIS A 243 2.84 -28.42 -3.61
N GLN A 244 3.26 -29.67 -3.59
CA GLN A 244 4.43 -30.15 -4.35
C GLN A 244 4.27 -29.97 -5.86
N SER A 245 3.04 -30.11 -6.38
CA SER A 245 2.73 -29.88 -7.80
C SER A 245 3.00 -28.47 -8.30
N GLU A 246 3.12 -27.50 -7.38
CA GLU A 246 3.39 -26.10 -7.70
C GLU A 246 4.88 -25.75 -7.68
N LEU A 247 5.74 -26.72 -7.35
CA LEU A 247 7.19 -26.58 -7.34
C LEU A 247 7.79 -27.10 -8.65
N ARG A 248 8.77 -26.36 -9.18
CA ARG A 248 9.59 -26.86 -10.29
C ARG A 248 10.62 -27.85 -9.76
N PRO A 249 11.16 -28.73 -10.62
CA PRO A 249 12.28 -29.59 -10.25
C PRO A 249 13.43 -28.76 -9.62
N ASN A 250 13.95 -29.21 -8.47
CA ASN A 250 15.03 -28.56 -7.73
C ASN A 250 14.68 -27.22 -7.06
N GLU A 251 13.41 -26.84 -6.95
CA GLU A 251 13.02 -25.70 -6.13
C GLU A 251 12.80 -26.12 -4.66
N TYR A 252 13.33 -25.32 -3.74
CA TYR A 252 13.16 -25.48 -2.31
C TYR A 252 12.35 -24.31 -1.73
N VAL A 253 11.36 -24.62 -0.94
CA VAL A 253 10.54 -23.64 -0.22
C VAL A 253 10.81 -23.68 1.27
N VAL A 254 10.45 -22.61 1.95
CA VAL A 254 10.73 -22.40 3.38
C VAL A 254 9.68 -23.07 4.27
N GLY A 255 8.53 -23.44 3.75
CA GLY A 255 7.43 -24.07 4.46
C GLY A 255 7.30 -25.58 4.18
N PRO A 256 6.41 -26.28 4.87
CA PRO A 256 6.11 -27.67 4.60
C PRO A 256 5.55 -27.86 3.20
N VAL A 257 5.97 -28.96 2.56
CA VAL A 257 5.49 -29.35 1.24
C VAL A 257 4.45 -30.45 1.41
N LYS A 258 3.25 -30.25 0.89
CA LYS A 258 2.18 -31.23 0.89
C LYS A 258 2.20 -32.00 -0.43
N MET A 259 2.24 -33.30 -0.34
CA MET A 259 2.12 -34.21 -1.48
C MET A 259 0.70 -34.28 -2.00
#